data_62cad67959adc0fbe3956b70441913d9
#
_entry.id   62cad67959adc0fbe3956b70441913d9
#
_cell.length_a   1.000
_cell.length_b   1.000
_cell.length_c   1.000
_cell.angle_alpha   90.00
_cell.angle_beta   90.00
_cell.angle_gamma   90.00
#
_symmetry.space_group_name_H-M   'P 1'
#
loop_
_entity.id
_entity.type
_entity.pdbx_description
1 polymer ?
#
loop_
_entity_poly.entity_id
_entity_poly.type
_entity_poly.pdbx_seq_one_letter_code
_entity_poly.pdbx_strand_id
1 'polypeptide(L)'
;AVRSCARAAVGASLAGLGLLGYAFLEASLPVLRRVDVPVLAAGEPPVTLLHLSDLHLTDRTEARVAWVRRLARLRPDVVIDTGDNLSFANGLEPLGRALAPFLGLPGAFVLGDHDYRTTVFKSPTRYLRSHPSPVYKDLDEAHVALPWTKVRDLQASGGWADLTNARGTISVGGRSIELVGVDDPHAERDAFPPAASPAGVTGDGPAI
;
A
#
# COMPACT_ATOMS: atom_id res chain seq x y z
N ALA A 1 -25.72 -19.25 42.86
CA ALA A 1 -25.13 -19.72 41.58
C ALA A 1 -25.53 -18.81 40.40
N VAL A 2 -26.84 -18.62 40.11
CA VAL A 2 -27.31 -17.85 38.94
C VAL A 2 -26.81 -16.41 38.93
N ARG A 3 -26.86 -15.70 40.07
CA ARG A 3 -26.37 -14.30 40.16
C ARG A 3 -24.86 -14.17 39.97
N SER A 4 -24.10 -15.19 40.37
CA SER A 4 -22.64 -15.19 40.15
C SER A 4 -22.28 -15.43 38.69
N CYS A 5 -22.98 -16.35 38.00
CA CYS A 5 -22.81 -16.56 36.55
C CYS A 5 -23.20 -15.32 35.75
N ALA A 6 -24.29 -14.64 36.12
CA ALA A 6 -24.70 -13.40 35.43
C ALA A 6 -23.65 -12.29 35.61
N ARG A 7 -23.08 -12.12 36.80
CA ARG A 7 -22.01 -11.13 37.04
C ARG A 7 -20.73 -11.45 36.25
N ALA A 8 -20.35 -12.74 36.19
CA ALA A 8 -19.21 -13.19 35.41
C ALA A 8 -19.44 -12.93 33.88
N ALA A 9 -20.63 -13.23 33.38
CA ALA A 9 -20.98 -12.99 32.01
C ALA A 9 -20.94 -11.47 31.65
N VAL A 10 -21.50 -10.62 32.51
CA VAL A 10 -21.43 -9.15 32.32
C VAL A 10 -19.98 -8.68 32.35
N GLY A 11 -19.17 -9.16 33.29
CA GLY A 11 -17.76 -8.79 33.36
C GLY A 11 -16.98 -9.19 32.09
N ALA A 12 -17.21 -10.40 31.58
CA ALA A 12 -16.60 -10.88 30.34
C ALA A 12 -17.04 -10.07 29.12
N SER A 13 -18.32 -9.70 29.04
CA SER A 13 -18.85 -8.85 27.96
C SER A 13 -18.24 -7.45 27.97
N LEU A 14 -18.12 -6.83 29.16
CA LEU A 14 -17.51 -5.50 29.30
C LEU A 14 -16.02 -5.53 28.93
N ALA A 15 -15.29 -6.57 29.35
CA ALA A 15 -13.90 -6.76 28.97
C ALA A 15 -13.74 -6.96 27.47
N GLY A 16 -14.61 -7.74 26.82
CA GLY A 16 -14.64 -7.95 25.38
C GLY A 16 -14.92 -6.65 24.61
N LEU A 17 -15.88 -5.85 25.06
CA LEU A 17 -16.18 -4.53 24.48
C LEU A 17 -15.01 -3.56 24.64
N GLY A 18 -14.37 -3.56 25.81
CA GLY A 18 -13.17 -2.76 26.06
C GLY A 18 -12.00 -3.13 25.13
N LEU A 19 -11.77 -4.41 24.94
CA LEU A 19 -10.73 -4.91 24.03
C LEU A 19 -11.02 -4.55 22.56
N LEU A 20 -12.28 -4.69 22.12
CA LEU A 20 -12.70 -4.25 20.79
C LEU A 20 -12.52 -2.76 20.59
N GLY A 21 -12.95 -1.95 21.59
CA GLY A 21 -12.75 -0.49 21.54
C GLY A 21 -11.26 -0.10 21.45
N TYR A 22 -10.41 -0.78 22.21
CA TYR A 22 -8.97 -0.60 22.13
C TYR A 22 -8.42 -0.97 20.75
N ALA A 23 -8.81 -2.12 20.20
CA ALA A 23 -8.39 -2.56 18.88
C ALA A 23 -8.79 -1.58 17.77
N PHE A 24 -10.00 -1.01 17.83
CA PHE A 24 -10.43 0.04 16.90
C PHE A 24 -9.61 1.33 17.03
N LEU A 25 -9.28 1.74 18.26
CA LEU A 25 -8.42 2.89 18.49
C LEU A 25 -7.02 2.65 17.92
N GLU A 26 -6.41 1.51 18.22
CA GLU A 26 -5.08 1.14 17.75
C GLU A 26 -5.03 1.10 16.20
N ALA A 27 -6.02 0.47 15.57
CA ALA A 27 -6.13 0.41 14.11
C ALA A 27 -6.31 1.79 13.45
N SER A 28 -6.77 2.79 14.22
CA SER A 28 -6.98 4.16 13.73
C SER A 28 -5.75 5.06 13.90
N LEU A 29 -4.73 4.61 14.65
CA LEU A 29 -3.54 5.39 14.96
C LEU A 29 -2.36 4.94 14.07
N PRO A 30 -2.04 5.69 13.01
CA PRO A 30 -0.91 5.34 12.16
C PRO A 30 0.41 5.54 12.91
N VAL A 31 1.34 4.62 12.72
CA VAL A 31 2.65 4.61 13.37
C VAL A 31 3.75 4.73 12.33
N LEU A 32 4.64 5.70 12.53
CA LEU A 32 5.86 5.81 11.73
C LEU A 32 6.89 4.77 12.21
N ARG A 33 7.28 3.87 11.32
CA ARG A 33 8.39 2.94 11.55
C ARG A 33 9.63 3.47 10.85
N ARG A 34 10.77 3.43 11.54
CA ARG A 34 12.08 3.76 10.98
C ARG A 34 12.95 2.52 10.98
N VAL A 35 13.58 2.26 9.84
CA VAL A 35 14.47 1.13 9.66
C VAL A 35 15.72 1.62 8.94
N ASP A 36 16.89 1.35 9.49
CA ASP A 36 18.16 1.61 8.84
C ASP A 36 18.59 0.36 8.08
N VAL A 37 18.84 0.52 6.77
CA VAL A 37 19.24 -0.58 5.89
C VAL A 37 20.63 -0.30 5.35
N PRO A 38 21.68 -0.99 5.82
CA PRO A 38 23.06 -0.73 5.44
C PRO A 38 23.41 -1.36 4.08
N VAL A 39 22.91 -0.79 2.98
CA VAL A 39 23.12 -1.27 1.59
C VAL A 39 24.03 -0.35 0.77
N LEU A 40 24.30 0.86 1.26
CA LEU A 40 25.19 1.79 0.58
C LEU A 40 26.65 1.53 0.94
N ALA A 41 27.56 1.86 0.04
CA ALA A 41 28.99 1.75 0.32
C ALA A 41 29.43 2.65 1.48
N ALA A 42 30.47 2.24 2.16
CA ALA A 42 31.01 3.00 3.29
C ALA A 42 31.43 4.43 2.87
N GLY A 43 30.96 5.44 3.60
CA GLY A 43 31.22 6.84 3.33
C GLY A 43 30.24 7.50 2.35
N GLU A 44 29.31 6.77 1.79
CA GLU A 44 28.25 7.38 0.98
C GLU A 44 27.17 8.07 1.83
N PRO A 45 26.67 9.23 1.39
CA PRO A 45 25.61 9.91 2.11
C PRO A 45 24.32 9.04 2.13
N PRO A 46 23.61 9.00 3.27
CA PRO A 46 22.38 8.23 3.40
C PRO A 46 21.28 8.74 2.47
N VAL A 47 20.37 7.86 2.09
CA VAL A 47 19.14 8.19 1.34
C VAL A 47 17.94 7.90 2.24
N THR A 48 17.08 8.89 2.42
CA THR A 48 15.82 8.74 3.17
C THR A 48 14.70 8.35 2.23
N LEU A 49 14.27 7.10 2.31
CA LEU A 49 13.13 6.57 1.55
C LEU A 49 11.86 6.64 2.41
N LEU A 50 10.81 7.26 1.90
CA LEU A 50 9.47 7.19 2.47
C LEU A 50 8.69 6.11 1.73
N HIS A 51 8.30 5.06 2.45
CA HIS A 51 7.41 4.01 1.94
C HIS A 51 5.99 4.28 2.41
N LEU A 52 5.07 4.40 1.48
CA LEU A 52 3.63 4.50 1.68
C LEU A 52 2.97 3.22 1.18
N SER A 53 1.97 2.74 1.91
CA SER A 53 1.18 1.57 1.57
C SER A 53 -0.14 1.60 2.34
N ASP A 54 -1.18 0.97 1.80
CA ASP A 54 -2.43 0.70 2.52
C ASP A 54 -3.09 1.94 3.12
N LEU A 55 -3.11 3.04 2.37
CA LEU A 55 -3.69 4.28 2.87
C LEU A 55 -5.21 4.20 3.03
N HIS A 56 -5.89 3.39 2.24
CA HIS A 56 -7.34 3.14 2.32
C HIS A 56 -8.16 4.40 2.58
N LEU A 57 -7.95 5.42 1.74
CA LEU A 57 -8.55 6.73 1.92
C LEU A 57 -10.01 6.76 1.49
N THR A 58 -10.76 7.58 2.20
CA THR A 58 -12.14 7.97 1.91
C THR A 58 -12.33 9.44 2.25
N ASP A 59 -13.47 10.03 1.90
CA ASP A 59 -13.88 11.37 2.32
C ASP A 59 -13.95 11.57 3.85
N ARG A 60 -13.90 10.49 4.64
CA ARG A 60 -13.96 10.51 6.12
C ARG A 60 -12.61 10.30 6.80
N THR A 61 -11.53 10.13 6.03
CA THR A 61 -10.20 9.81 6.58
C THR A 61 -9.29 11.04 6.70
N GLU A 62 -9.85 12.21 7.02
CA GLU A 62 -9.12 13.48 7.07
C GLU A 62 -7.92 13.44 8.04
N ALA A 63 -8.06 12.77 9.18
CA ALA A 63 -6.95 12.61 10.13
C ALA A 63 -5.76 11.86 9.51
N ARG A 64 -6.03 10.85 8.68
CA ARG A 64 -5.01 10.08 7.96
C ARG A 64 -4.35 10.93 6.88
N VAL A 65 -5.13 11.68 6.11
CA VAL A 65 -4.61 12.65 5.14
C VAL A 65 -3.66 13.64 5.82
N ALA A 66 -4.08 14.24 6.92
CA ALA A 66 -3.26 15.17 7.70
C ALA A 66 -1.99 14.50 8.25
N TRP A 67 -2.07 13.23 8.65
CA TRP A 67 -0.91 12.48 9.14
C TRP A 67 0.10 12.23 8.01
N VAL A 68 -0.34 11.73 6.84
CA VAL A 68 0.52 11.51 5.67
C VAL A 68 1.23 12.81 5.28
N ARG A 69 0.49 13.92 5.16
CA ARG A 69 1.08 15.23 4.85
C ARG A 69 2.18 15.65 5.82
N ARG A 70 2.04 15.33 7.11
CA ARG A 70 3.07 15.65 8.13
C ARG A 70 4.37 14.87 7.91
N LEU A 71 4.35 13.72 7.22
CA LEU A 71 5.56 12.96 6.90
C LEU A 71 6.53 13.74 5.99
N ALA A 72 6.06 14.76 5.27
CA ALA A 72 6.94 15.66 4.52
C ALA A 72 8.00 16.36 5.38
N ARG A 73 7.75 16.49 6.69
CA ARG A 73 8.75 17.02 7.65
C ARG A 73 9.98 16.13 7.79
N LEU A 74 9.88 14.87 7.40
CA LEU A 74 11.02 13.93 7.36
C LEU A 74 11.98 14.26 6.23
N ARG A 75 11.55 15.08 5.26
CA ARG A 75 12.32 15.46 4.07
C ARG A 75 12.85 14.22 3.34
N PRO A 76 11.97 13.33 2.88
CA PRO A 76 12.42 12.17 2.13
C PRO A 76 13.08 12.58 0.82
N ASP A 77 14.09 11.82 0.43
CA ASP A 77 14.78 11.98 -0.86
C ASP A 77 14.04 11.26 -1.99
N VAL A 78 13.25 10.23 -1.62
CA VAL A 78 12.49 9.39 -2.55
C VAL A 78 11.23 8.87 -1.88
N VAL A 79 10.18 8.66 -2.67
CA VAL A 79 8.91 8.08 -2.22
C VAL A 79 8.60 6.82 -3.01
N ILE A 80 8.24 5.75 -2.31
CA ILE A 80 7.74 4.51 -2.91
C ILE A 80 6.33 4.27 -2.37
N ASP A 81 5.38 4.09 -3.28
CA ASP A 81 3.99 3.77 -2.95
C ASP A 81 3.66 2.36 -3.47
N THR A 82 3.23 1.48 -2.59
CA THR A 82 2.93 0.09 -2.93
C THR A 82 1.44 -0.20 -3.00
N GLY A 83 0.62 0.83 -3.19
CA GLY A 83 -0.80 0.68 -3.51
C GLY A 83 -1.72 0.57 -2.29
N ASP A 84 -2.94 0.11 -2.56
CA ASP A 84 -4.06 0.09 -1.63
C ASP A 84 -4.41 1.48 -1.07
N ASN A 85 -4.37 2.47 -1.96
CA ASN A 85 -4.56 3.87 -1.61
C ASN A 85 -6.02 4.21 -1.33
N LEU A 86 -6.97 3.54 -1.99
CA LEU A 86 -8.39 3.82 -1.91
C LEU A 86 -9.15 2.71 -1.18
N SER A 87 -10.24 3.08 -0.48
CA SER A 87 -11.30 2.13 -0.10
C SER A 87 -12.55 2.29 -0.97
N PHE A 88 -12.81 3.53 -1.39
CA PHE A 88 -13.94 3.91 -2.25
C PHE A 88 -13.54 5.04 -3.20
N ALA A 89 -14.31 5.26 -4.26
CA ALA A 89 -14.02 6.29 -5.28
C ALA A 89 -13.92 7.71 -4.70
N ASN A 90 -14.61 8.01 -3.59
CA ASN A 90 -14.53 9.29 -2.89
C ASN A 90 -13.18 9.51 -2.15
N GLY A 91 -12.28 8.52 -2.12
CA GLY A 91 -10.93 8.65 -1.59
C GLY A 91 -9.93 9.32 -2.54
N LEU A 92 -10.28 9.51 -3.82
CA LEU A 92 -9.35 10.03 -4.82
C LEU A 92 -8.90 11.48 -4.51
N GLU A 93 -9.82 12.36 -4.16
CA GLU A 93 -9.49 13.73 -3.77
C GLU A 93 -8.66 13.79 -2.48
N PRO A 94 -9.04 13.07 -1.39
CA PRO A 94 -8.19 12.90 -0.23
C PRO A 94 -6.78 12.38 -0.56
N LEU A 95 -6.64 11.42 -1.49
CA LEU A 95 -5.34 10.92 -1.94
C LEU A 95 -4.50 12.04 -2.57
N GLY A 96 -5.08 12.82 -3.47
CA GLY A 96 -4.41 13.97 -4.07
C GLY A 96 -3.89 14.95 -3.02
N ARG A 97 -4.70 15.25 -1.99
CA ARG A 97 -4.27 16.12 -0.88
C ARG A 97 -3.18 15.47 -0.03
N ALA A 98 -3.25 14.17 0.22
CA ALA A 98 -2.27 13.44 1.02
C ALA A 98 -0.90 13.43 0.33
N LEU A 99 -0.87 13.15 -0.98
CA LEU A 99 0.36 13.03 -1.76
C LEU A 99 0.94 14.37 -2.22
N ALA A 100 0.15 15.45 -2.26
CA ALA A 100 0.58 16.75 -2.76
C ALA A 100 1.96 17.23 -2.25
N PRO A 101 2.36 17.03 -0.99
CA PRO A 101 3.69 17.46 -0.52
C PRO A 101 4.85 16.65 -1.10
N PHE A 102 4.59 15.51 -1.72
CA PHE A 102 5.60 14.56 -2.21
C PHE A 102 5.68 14.52 -3.73
N LEU A 103 4.63 14.94 -4.42
CA LEU A 103 4.64 15.05 -5.88
C LEU A 103 5.74 16.02 -6.32
N GLY A 104 6.56 15.60 -7.26
CA GLY A 104 7.78 16.31 -7.68
C GLY A 104 9.07 15.86 -7.02
N LEU A 105 9.01 15.03 -5.94
CA LEU A 105 10.16 14.26 -5.49
C LEU A 105 10.36 13.04 -6.40
N PRO A 106 11.59 12.51 -6.49
CA PRO A 106 11.80 11.19 -7.09
C PRO A 106 10.88 10.16 -6.44
N GLY A 107 10.24 9.32 -7.23
CA GLY A 107 9.34 8.31 -6.69
C GLY A 107 8.95 7.25 -7.69
N ALA A 108 8.35 6.19 -7.17
CA ALA A 108 7.77 5.12 -7.96
C ALA A 108 6.55 4.54 -7.24
N PHE A 109 5.69 3.87 -7.98
CA PHE A 109 4.50 3.24 -7.43
C PHE A 109 4.14 1.95 -8.16
N VAL A 110 3.38 1.12 -7.48
CA VAL A 110 2.55 0.05 -8.02
C VAL A 110 1.14 0.22 -7.49
N LEU A 111 0.17 -0.40 -8.14
CA LEU A 111 -1.22 -0.40 -7.66
C LEU A 111 -1.48 -1.66 -6.83
N GLY A 112 -2.36 -1.54 -5.85
CA GLY A 112 -2.87 -2.66 -5.05
C GLY A 112 -4.32 -3.02 -5.41
N ASP A 113 -4.81 -4.11 -4.85
CA ASP A 113 -6.18 -4.61 -5.08
C ASP A 113 -7.25 -3.53 -4.86
N HIS A 114 -7.09 -2.77 -3.78
CA HIS A 114 -8.02 -1.69 -3.41
C HIS A 114 -7.77 -0.36 -4.13
N ASP A 115 -6.95 -0.32 -5.15
CA ASP A 115 -6.95 0.76 -6.14
C ASP A 115 -7.87 0.40 -7.31
N TYR A 116 -8.08 -0.91 -7.58
CA TYR A 116 -8.95 -1.40 -8.65
C TYR A 116 -10.40 -1.59 -8.23
N ARG A 117 -10.66 -2.03 -6.99
CA ARG A 117 -11.98 -2.40 -6.51
C ARG A 117 -12.23 -2.01 -5.06
N THR A 118 -13.49 -1.74 -4.73
CA THR A 118 -13.89 -1.31 -3.39
C THR A 118 -13.62 -2.37 -2.32
N THR A 119 -13.38 -1.91 -1.08
CA THR A 119 -13.40 -2.80 0.08
C THR A 119 -14.81 -3.33 0.33
N VAL A 120 -14.91 -4.62 0.67
CA VAL A 120 -16.16 -5.26 1.08
C VAL A 120 -16.03 -5.75 2.51
N PHE A 121 -17.08 -5.56 3.31
CA PHE A 121 -17.08 -6.04 4.69
C PHE A 121 -16.96 -7.57 4.73
N LYS A 122 -15.90 -8.03 5.37
CA LYS A 122 -15.63 -9.46 5.58
C LYS A 122 -15.87 -9.80 7.05
N SER A 123 -16.85 -10.68 7.34
CA SER A 123 -17.10 -11.10 8.72
C SER A 123 -15.85 -11.69 9.37
N PRO A 124 -15.46 -11.23 10.58
CA PRO A 124 -14.28 -11.77 11.27
C PRO A 124 -14.41 -13.27 11.60
N THR A 125 -15.62 -13.79 11.70
CA THR A 125 -15.86 -15.22 11.96
C THR A 125 -15.47 -16.12 10.78
N ARG A 126 -15.21 -15.56 9.59
CA ARG A 126 -14.76 -16.34 8.41
C ARG A 126 -13.44 -17.06 8.67
N TYR A 127 -12.54 -16.44 9.42
CA TYR A 127 -11.23 -17.03 9.76
C TYR A 127 -11.31 -18.19 10.76
N LEU A 128 -12.48 -18.40 11.39
CA LEU A 128 -12.72 -19.51 12.29
C LEU A 128 -13.30 -20.74 11.58
N ARG A 129 -13.55 -20.67 10.27
CA ARG A 129 -14.12 -21.76 9.47
C ARG A 129 -13.01 -22.49 8.72
N SER A 130 -12.98 -23.82 8.86
CA SER A 130 -11.94 -24.69 8.30
C SER A 130 -12.04 -24.94 6.79
N HIS A 131 -13.09 -24.45 6.13
CA HIS A 131 -13.32 -24.65 4.69
C HIS A 131 -13.63 -23.33 4.00
N PRO A 132 -13.09 -23.08 2.79
CA PRO A 132 -13.50 -21.93 2.00
C PRO A 132 -14.99 -22.10 1.66
N SER A 133 -15.80 -21.15 2.10
CA SER A 133 -17.23 -21.12 1.81
C SER A 133 -17.45 -20.69 0.34
N PRO A 134 -18.43 -21.24 -0.38
CA PRO A 134 -18.83 -20.78 -1.71
C PRO A 134 -19.24 -19.29 -1.76
N VAL A 135 -19.47 -18.68 -0.62
CA VAL A 135 -19.69 -17.23 -0.44
C VAL A 135 -18.52 -16.35 -0.95
N TYR A 136 -17.38 -16.93 -1.31
CA TYR A 136 -16.26 -16.16 -1.91
C TYR A 136 -16.59 -15.61 -3.30
N LYS A 137 -17.33 -16.34 -4.12
CA LYS A 137 -17.77 -15.87 -5.45
C LYS A 137 -18.75 -14.70 -5.34
N ASP A 138 -19.68 -14.78 -4.40
CA ASP A 138 -20.68 -13.72 -4.18
C ASP A 138 -20.05 -12.41 -3.65
N LEU A 139 -18.90 -12.49 -2.97
CA LEU A 139 -18.18 -11.30 -2.50
C LEU A 139 -17.39 -10.62 -3.61
N ASP A 140 -16.89 -11.37 -4.59
CA ASP A 140 -16.21 -10.79 -5.75
C ASP A 140 -17.22 -10.02 -6.65
N GLU A 141 -18.47 -10.47 -6.73
CA GLU A 141 -19.55 -9.76 -7.42
C GLU A 141 -20.00 -8.47 -6.70
N ALA A 142 -19.73 -8.33 -5.40
CA ALA A 142 -20.09 -7.15 -4.61
C ALA A 142 -19.08 -6.00 -4.75
N HIS A 143 -17.92 -6.24 -5.35
CA HIS A 143 -16.92 -5.21 -5.56
C HIS A 143 -17.32 -4.26 -6.69
N VAL A 144 -17.17 -2.96 -6.45
CA VAL A 144 -17.35 -1.92 -7.45
C VAL A 144 -15.98 -1.47 -7.95
N ALA A 145 -15.82 -1.36 -9.26
CA ALA A 145 -14.59 -0.87 -9.86
C ALA A 145 -14.27 0.56 -9.41
N LEU A 146 -13.02 0.80 -9.06
CA LEU A 146 -12.51 2.10 -8.65
C LEU A 146 -11.82 2.82 -9.83
N PRO A 147 -11.66 4.13 -9.76
CA PRO A 147 -11.03 4.92 -10.82
C PRO A 147 -9.50 4.82 -10.78
N TRP A 148 -8.96 3.59 -10.83
CA TRP A 148 -7.53 3.29 -10.71
C TRP A 148 -6.65 4.06 -11.72
N THR A 149 -7.18 4.32 -12.92
CA THR A 149 -6.46 5.13 -13.92
C THR A 149 -6.21 6.55 -13.41
N LYS A 150 -7.14 7.12 -12.64
CA LYS A 150 -6.96 8.44 -12.03
C LYS A 150 -5.96 8.42 -10.88
N VAL A 151 -5.87 7.30 -10.14
CA VAL A 151 -4.83 7.10 -9.12
C VAL A 151 -3.46 7.07 -9.79
N ARG A 152 -3.32 6.27 -10.83
CA ARG A 152 -2.11 6.19 -11.65
C ARG A 152 -1.72 7.55 -12.23
N ASP A 153 -2.67 8.23 -12.89
CA ASP A 153 -2.42 9.50 -13.54
C ASP A 153 -2.03 10.60 -12.53
N LEU A 154 -2.60 10.59 -11.34
CA LEU A 154 -2.23 11.48 -10.24
C LEU A 154 -0.75 11.31 -9.86
N GLN A 155 -0.31 10.08 -9.63
CA GLN A 155 1.06 9.77 -9.22
C GLN A 155 2.06 10.03 -10.37
N ALA A 156 1.72 9.59 -11.58
CA ALA A 156 2.54 9.81 -12.77
C ALA A 156 2.68 11.31 -13.11
N SER A 157 1.62 12.12 -12.94
CA SER A 157 1.68 13.56 -13.12
C SER A 157 2.63 14.26 -12.14
N GLY A 158 2.88 13.66 -10.99
CA GLY A 158 3.88 14.08 -10.01
C GLY A 158 5.31 13.65 -10.35
N GLY A 159 5.51 12.95 -11.47
CA GLY A 159 6.82 12.47 -11.91
C GLY A 159 7.22 11.11 -11.35
N TRP A 160 6.31 10.38 -10.71
CA TRP A 160 6.60 9.05 -10.20
C TRP A 160 6.53 8.00 -11.31
N ALA A 161 7.47 7.06 -11.28
CA ALA A 161 7.52 5.94 -12.21
C ALA A 161 6.42 4.91 -11.89
N ASP A 162 5.59 4.59 -12.89
CA ASP A 162 4.65 3.48 -12.81
C ASP A 162 5.42 2.17 -13.01
N LEU A 163 5.48 1.36 -11.98
CA LEU A 163 6.17 0.08 -11.97
C LEU A 163 5.18 -1.10 -11.95
N THR A 164 3.92 -0.88 -12.28
CA THR A 164 2.92 -1.94 -12.37
C THR A 164 3.32 -2.95 -13.45
N ASN A 165 3.83 -4.12 -13.05
CA ASN A 165 4.44 -5.13 -13.90
C ASN A 165 5.59 -4.59 -14.78
N ALA A 166 6.38 -3.66 -14.24
CA ALA A 166 7.40 -2.96 -15.00
C ALA A 166 8.73 -2.84 -14.25
N ARG A 167 9.78 -2.57 -15.02
CA ARG A 167 11.07 -2.13 -14.52
C ARG A 167 11.23 -0.66 -14.78
N GLY A 168 11.91 0.02 -13.89
CA GLY A 168 12.19 1.43 -14.05
C GLY A 168 13.45 1.83 -13.30
N THR A 169 13.84 3.06 -13.51
CA THR A 169 15.00 3.66 -12.86
C THR A 169 14.62 5.02 -12.33
N ILE A 170 15.02 5.30 -11.10
CA ILE A 170 14.88 6.62 -10.48
C ILE A 170 16.24 7.18 -10.11
N SER A 171 16.37 8.50 -10.13
CA SER A 171 17.61 9.19 -9.73
C SER A 171 17.43 9.84 -8.38
N VAL A 172 18.27 9.49 -7.42
CA VAL A 172 18.21 10.01 -6.05
C VAL A 172 19.62 10.36 -5.59
N GLY A 173 19.84 11.62 -5.23
CA GLY A 173 21.15 12.08 -4.74
C GLY A 173 22.31 11.82 -5.73
N GLY A 174 22.05 11.90 -7.02
CA GLY A 174 23.04 11.61 -8.08
C GLY A 174 23.26 10.11 -8.35
N ARG A 175 22.51 9.23 -7.70
CA ARG A 175 22.54 7.78 -7.93
C ARG A 175 21.38 7.35 -8.80
N SER A 176 21.61 6.36 -9.64
CA SER A 176 20.60 5.65 -10.41
C SER A 176 20.20 4.38 -9.63
N ILE A 177 18.93 4.26 -9.29
CA ILE A 177 18.37 3.10 -8.57
C ILE A 177 17.43 2.36 -9.51
N GLU A 178 17.76 1.12 -9.81
CA GLU A 178 16.89 0.23 -10.58
C GLU A 178 15.80 -0.34 -9.68
N LEU A 179 14.59 -0.31 -10.14
CA LEU A 179 13.40 -0.79 -9.45
C LEU A 179 12.64 -1.79 -10.32
N VAL A 180 12.02 -2.75 -9.66
CA VAL A 180 11.12 -3.73 -10.28
C VAL A 180 9.83 -3.73 -9.49
N GLY A 181 8.73 -3.54 -10.16
CA GLY A 181 7.41 -3.62 -9.56
C GLY A 181 6.56 -4.71 -10.21
N VAL A 182 5.65 -5.24 -9.42
CA VAL A 182 4.60 -6.17 -9.85
C VAL A 182 3.25 -5.64 -9.42
N ASP A 183 2.21 -5.97 -10.19
CA ASP A 183 0.81 -5.70 -9.83
C ASP A 183 0.34 -6.65 -8.71
N ASP A 184 -0.84 -6.45 -8.20
CA ASP A 184 -1.37 -7.22 -7.07
C ASP A 184 -1.72 -8.66 -7.44
N PRO A 185 -1.15 -9.68 -6.74
CA PRO A 185 -1.44 -11.08 -6.99
C PRO A 185 -2.84 -11.51 -6.52
N HIS A 186 -3.49 -10.78 -5.59
CA HIS A 186 -4.86 -11.10 -5.18
C HIS A 186 -5.89 -10.79 -6.27
N ALA A 187 -5.54 -9.87 -7.16
CA ALA A 187 -6.33 -9.55 -8.33
C ALA A 187 -5.95 -10.41 -9.57
N GLU A 188 -5.03 -11.38 -9.41
CA GLU A 188 -4.47 -12.20 -10.49
C GLU A 188 -3.91 -11.35 -11.64
N ARG A 189 -3.28 -10.21 -11.30
CA ARG A 189 -2.77 -9.23 -12.26
C ARG A 189 -1.25 -9.19 -12.30
N ASP A 190 -0.60 -9.86 -11.35
CA ASP A 190 0.84 -9.88 -11.22
C ASP A 190 1.53 -10.56 -12.40
N ALA A 191 2.50 -9.87 -12.97
CA ALA A 191 3.39 -10.41 -13.97
C ALA A 191 4.81 -9.90 -13.71
N PHE A 192 5.73 -10.79 -13.37
CA PHE A 192 7.10 -10.38 -13.12
C PHE A 192 7.77 -9.94 -14.45
N PRO A 193 8.18 -8.67 -14.58
CA PRO A 193 8.74 -8.18 -15.84
C PRO A 193 10.08 -8.86 -16.14
N PRO A 194 10.34 -9.25 -17.41
CA PRO A 194 11.60 -9.90 -17.79
C PRO A 194 12.80 -9.02 -17.43
N ALA A 195 13.94 -9.65 -17.19
CA ALA A 195 15.19 -8.91 -17.04
C ALA A 195 15.47 -8.10 -18.32
N ALA A 196 15.96 -6.87 -18.16
CA ALA A 196 16.44 -6.13 -19.31
C ALA A 196 17.56 -6.96 -19.97
N SER A 197 17.45 -7.25 -21.26
CA SER A 197 18.55 -7.85 -21.98
C SER A 197 19.76 -6.93 -21.86
N PRO A 198 20.95 -7.45 -21.51
CA PRO A 198 22.14 -6.61 -21.50
C PRO A 198 22.31 -5.98 -22.87
N ALA A 199 22.26 -4.65 -22.92
CA ALA A 199 22.49 -3.92 -24.15
C ALA A 199 23.91 -4.25 -24.65
N GLY A 200 23.99 -5.00 -25.76
CA GLY A 200 25.28 -5.18 -26.47
C GLY A 200 25.87 -6.56 -26.49
N VAL A 201 25.10 -7.65 -26.39
CA VAL A 201 25.58 -8.94 -26.93
C VAL A 201 24.85 -9.19 -28.25
N THR A 202 25.32 -8.52 -29.31
CA THR A 202 25.10 -9.00 -30.67
C THR A 202 25.92 -10.29 -30.81
N GLY A 203 25.22 -11.40 -30.66
CA GLY A 203 25.81 -12.71 -30.93
C GLY A 203 26.00 -12.89 -32.43
N ASP A 204 27.13 -12.42 -32.95
CA ASP A 204 27.72 -12.86 -34.23
C ASP A 204 29.15 -13.28 -33.94
N GLY A 205 29.28 -14.45 -33.32
CA GLY A 205 30.51 -15.22 -33.30
C GLY A 205 30.30 -16.52 -34.07
N PRO A 206 31.20 -16.90 -35.02
CA PRO A 206 31.00 -18.09 -35.82
C PRO A 206 31.01 -19.33 -34.92
N ALA A 207 30.05 -20.22 -35.16
CA ALA A 207 30.04 -21.56 -34.61
C ALA A 207 31.30 -22.30 -35.08
N ILE A 208 32.06 -22.84 -34.13
CA ILE A 208 33.08 -23.87 -34.33
C ILE A 208 32.54 -25.16 -33.73
#